data_a4f08f1397e3f7e23dda9bf324cae174
#
_entry.id   a4f08f1397e3f7e23dda9bf324cae174
#
_cell.length_a   1.000
_cell.length_b   1.000
_cell.length_c   1.000
_cell.angle_alpha   90.00
_cell.angle_beta   90.00
_cell.angle_gamma   90.00
#
_symmetry.space_group_name_H-M   'P 1'
#
loop_
_entity.id
_entity.type
_entity.pdbx_description
1 polymer ?
#
loop_
_entity_poly.entity_id
_entity_poly.type
_entity_poly.pdbx_seq_one_letter_code
_entity_poly.pdbx_strand_id
1 'polypeptide(L)'
;MTKTSETVQTATGKGASSPEVVVSIKNLQKSFGDNVVLRDVNLDVHRGEVVVVLGPSGSGKSTMLRCVNLLETPTGGQVFFEGQEITAKGVDVNRVRTHLGMVFQQFNLFPHLSVKKNVMIAQQKVLKRSKEEAAKIAVEELTKVGLAERIDFMPSQLSGGQQQRVAIARALAMNPHVMLFDEATSALDPELVRDVLGVMRDLARGGMTMIVVTHEMGFAREVASRVIFIDEGVV
;
A
#
# COMPACT_ATOMS: atom_id res chain seq x y z
N MET A 1 27.00 51.17 -42.40
CA MET A 1 25.83 50.32 -42.27
C MET A 1 26.23 49.10 -41.44
N THR A 2 26.04 49.22 -40.15
CA THR A 2 26.47 48.22 -39.14
C THR A 2 25.26 47.35 -38.82
N LYS A 3 25.32 46.03 -39.09
CA LYS A 3 24.31 45.05 -38.72
C LYS A 3 24.61 44.52 -37.32
N THR A 4 23.72 44.85 -36.38
CA THR A 4 23.70 44.32 -35.02
C THR A 4 23.07 42.93 -35.06
N SER A 5 23.81 41.90 -34.65
CA SER A 5 23.31 40.55 -34.48
C SER A 5 22.75 40.38 -33.06
N GLU A 6 21.45 40.28 -32.93
CA GLU A 6 20.79 39.90 -31.67
C GLU A 6 20.97 38.42 -31.41
N THR A 7 21.62 38.11 -30.30
CA THR A 7 21.76 36.74 -29.77
C THR A 7 20.49 36.37 -29.00
N VAL A 8 19.67 35.49 -29.56
CA VAL A 8 18.52 34.90 -28.86
C VAL A 8 19.03 33.87 -27.85
N GLN A 9 18.95 34.21 -26.58
CA GLN A 9 19.15 33.24 -25.49
C GLN A 9 17.93 32.32 -25.38
N THR A 10 18.08 31.08 -25.80
CA THR A 10 17.12 30.04 -25.55
C THR A 10 17.15 29.66 -24.06
N ALA A 11 16.07 29.97 -23.35
CA ALA A 11 15.85 29.50 -21.99
C ALA A 11 15.75 27.98 -21.97
N THR A 12 16.76 27.34 -21.41
CA THR A 12 16.74 25.89 -21.10
C THR A 12 15.67 25.64 -20.06
N GLY A 13 14.59 25.01 -20.49
CA GLY A 13 13.53 24.53 -19.63
C GLY A 13 14.11 23.60 -18.53
N LYS A 14 13.74 23.85 -17.28
CA LYS A 14 13.97 22.94 -16.15
C LYS A 14 13.45 21.57 -16.53
N GLY A 15 14.34 20.59 -16.66
CA GLY A 15 13.98 19.20 -16.89
C GLY A 15 13.02 18.72 -15.80
N ALA A 16 11.84 18.28 -16.19
CA ALA A 16 10.96 17.54 -15.31
C ALA A 16 11.73 16.27 -14.88
N SER A 17 12.12 16.19 -13.60
CA SER A 17 12.71 14.99 -13.05
C SER A 17 11.71 13.84 -13.26
N SER A 18 12.16 12.73 -13.84
CA SER A 18 11.34 11.52 -13.93
C SER A 18 10.77 11.19 -12.55
N PRO A 19 9.50 10.83 -12.44
CA PRO A 19 8.91 10.53 -11.14
C PRO A 19 9.72 9.44 -10.43
N GLU A 20 9.98 9.65 -9.14
CA GLU A 20 10.81 8.77 -8.31
C GLU A 20 10.18 7.38 -8.20
N VAL A 21 10.94 6.34 -8.54
CA VAL A 21 10.53 4.94 -8.35
C VAL A 21 10.67 4.58 -6.87
N VAL A 22 9.55 4.24 -6.22
CA VAL A 22 9.50 3.89 -4.79
C VAL A 22 9.54 2.37 -4.60
N VAL A 23 8.86 1.60 -5.46
CA VAL A 23 8.91 0.14 -5.47
C VAL A 23 9.36 -0.30 -6.87
N SER A 24 10.36 -1.19 -6.95
CA SER A 24 10.76 -1.82 -8.21
C SER A 24 10.83 -3.33 -8.03
N ILE A 25 10.13 -4.05 -8.86
CA ILE A 25 10.11 -5.51 -8.91
C ILE A 25 10.80 -5.94 -10.20
N LYS A 26 11.80 -6.83 -10.10
CA LYS A 26 12.58 -7.31 -11.26
C LYS A 26 12.61 -8.83 -11.30
N ASN A 27 12.05 -9.38 -12.38
CA ASN A 27 12.02 -10.82 -12.66
C ASN A 27 11.55 -11.66 -11.46
N LEU A 28 10.52 -11.15 -10.73
CA LEU A 28 10.04 -11.77 -9.50
C LEU A 28 9.45 -13.14 -9.77
N GLN A 29 9.95 -14.13 -9.03
CA GLN A 29 9.50 -15.51 -9.09
C GLN A 29 9.09 -16.00 -7.71
N LYS A 30 8.02 -16.79 -7.66
CA LYS A 30 7.58 -17.47 -6.43
C LYS A 30 6.98 -18.83 -6.75
N SER A 31 7.55 -19.84 -6.10
CA SER A 31 7.00 -21.20 -6.11
C SER A 31 6.70 -21.66 -4.68
N PHE A 32 5.71 -22.53 -4.53
CA PHE A 32 5.37 -23.25 -3.30
C PHE A 32 5.51 -24.75 -3.62
N GLY A 33 6.64 -25.32 -3.24
CA GLY A 33 7.02 -26.66 -3.73
C GLY A 33 7.11 -26.65 -5.26
N ASP A 34 6.42 -27.57 -5.92
CA ASP A 34 6.41 -27.70 -7.39
C ASP A 34 5.42 -26.73 -8.08
N ASN A 35 4.59 -26.03 -7.31
CA ASN A 35 3.60 -25.10 -7.87
C ASN A 35 4.23 -23.72 -8.08
N VAL A 36 4.43 -23.35 -9.35
CA VAL A 36 4.95 -22.01 -9.75
C VAL A 36 3.79 -21.03 -9.81
N VAL A 37 3.79 -20.02 -8.92
CA VAL A 37 2.73 -19.00 -8.80
C VAL A 37 3.13 -17.70 -9.49
N LEU A 38 4.37 -17.26 -9.36
CA LEU A 38 4.92 -16.11 -10.09
C LEU A 38 6.12 -16.58 -10.93
N ARG A 39 6.13 -16.21 -12.22
CA ARG A 39 7.13 -16.67 -13.18
C ARG A 39 8.18 -15.62 -13.52
N ASP A 40 7.71 -14.41 -13.86
CA ASP A 40 8.55 -13.27 -14.26
C ASP A 40 7.75 -11.98 -14.15
N VAL A 41 7.55 -11.50 -12.92
CA VAL A 41 6.82 -10.25 -12.71
C VAL A 41 7.81 -9.09 -12.64
N ASN A 42 7.56 -8.08 -13.47
CA ASN A 42 8.32 -6.84 -13.54
C ASN A 42 7.38 -5.65 -13.35
N LEU A 43 7.70 -4.76 -12.40
CA LEU A 43 6.84 -3.61 -12.09
C LEU A 43 7.65 -2.52 -11.39
N ASP A 44 7.60 -1.30 -11.91
CA ASP A 44 8.03 -0.09 -11.21
C ASP A 44 6.81 0.70 -10.75
N VAL A 45 6.81 1.19 -9.52
CA VAL A 45 5.78 2.05 -8.95
C VAL A 45 6.41 3.36 -8.51
N HIS A 46 5.83 4.46 -8.98
CA HIS A 46 6.33 5.79 -8.71
C HIS A 46 5.65 6.44 -7.51
N ARG A 47 6.32 7.39 -6.89
CA ARG A 47 5.79 8.15 -5.76
C ARG A 47 4.46 8.85 -6.13
N GLY A 48 3.43 8.65 -5.29
CA GLY A 48 2.08 9.18 -5.53
C GLY A 48 1.26 8.40 -6.57
N GLU A 49 1.83 7.34 -7.17
CA GLU A 49 1.12 6.50 -8.13
C GLU A 49 0.18 5.53 -7.43
N VAL A 50 -1.01 5.35 -8.00
CA VAL A 50 -1.95 4.28 -7.63
C VAL A 50 -1.94 3.22 -8.72
N VAL A 51 -1.30 2.08 -8.44
CA VAL A 51 -1.28 0.92 -9.34
C VAL A 51 -2.37 -0.06 -8.90
N VAL A 52 -3.34 -0.30 -9.77
CA VAL A 52 -4.36 -1.33 -9.54
C VAL A 52 -3.96 -2.61 -10.25
N VAL A 53 -4.04 -3.73 -9.52
CA VAL A 53 -3.66 -5.06 -9.98
C VAL A 53 -4.93 -5.89 -10.16
N LEU A 54 -5.19 -6.31 -11.39
CA LEU A 54 -6.32 -7.15 -11.78
C LEU A 54 -5.83 -8.52 -12.24
N GLY A 55 -6.75 -9.46 -12.39
CA GLY A 55 -6.49 -10.80 -12.92
C GLY A 55 -7.39 -11.86 -12.30
N PRO A 56 -7.43 -13.08 -12.85
CA PRO A 56 -8.22 -14.18 -12.33
C PRO A 56 -7.87 -14.55 -10.89
N SER A 57 -8.79 -15.25 -10.21
CA SER A 57 -8.49 -15.84 -8.91
C SER A 57 -7.35 -16.87 -9.05
N GLY A 58 -6.38 -16.85 -8.16
CA GLY A 58 -5.22 -17.75 -8.22
C GLY A 58 -4.09 -17.31 -9.15
N SER A 59 -4.19 -16.19 -9.87
CA SER A 59 -3.15 -15.72 -10.81
C SER A 59 -1.86 -15.20 -10.15
N GLY A 60 -1.81 -15.09 -8.81
CA GLY A 60 -0.60 -14.67 -8.09
C GLY A 60 -0.63 -13.24 -7.54
N LYS A 61 -1.72 -12.47 -7.70
CA LYS A 61 -1.84 -11.06 -7.24
C LYS A 61 -1.46 -10.86 -5.77
N SER A 62 -2.13 -11.58 -4.86
CA SER A 62 -1.84 -11.51 -3.43
C SER A 62 -0.42 -12.01 -3.09
N THR A 63 0.07 -13.01 -3.82
CA THR A 63 1.44 -13.52 -3.66
C THR A 63 2.46 -12.45 -4.05
N MET A 64 2.25 -11.74 -5.16
CA MET A 64 3.10 -10.61 -5.55
C MET A 64 3.11 -9.54 -4.46
N LEU A 65 1.94 -9.12 -3.96
CA LEU A 65 1.85 -8.12 -2.89
C LEU A 65 2.61 -8.56 -1.63
N ARG A 66 2.47 -9.83 -1.25
CA ARG A 66 3.18 -10.40 -0.09
C ARG A 66 4.69 -10.55 -0.31
N CYS A 67 5.14 -10.67 -1.55
CA CYS A 67 6.56 -10.60 -1.87
C CYS A 67 7.10 -9.17 -1.76
N VAL A 68 6.29 -8.16 -2.11
CA VAL A 68 6.70 -6.74 -2.00
C VAL A 68 7.00 -6.34 -0.55
N ASN A 69 6.25 -6.84 0.43
CA ASN A 69 6.53 -6.56 1.84
C ASN A 69 7.28 -7.71 2.55
N LEU A 70 7.77 -8.69 1.78
CA LEU A 70 8.52 -9.85 2.26
C LEU A 70 7.76 -10.72 3.29
N LEU A 71 6.42 -10.69 3.32
CA LEU A 71 5.62 -11.70 4.03
C LEU A 71 5.78 -13.07 3.38
N GLU A 72 5.99 -13.07 2.05
CA GLU A 72 6.44 -14.22 1.29
C GLU A 72 7.84 -13.96 0.75
N THR A 73 8.78 -14.86 1.00
CA THR A 73 10.12 -14.77 0.44
C THR A 73 10.06 -15.22 -1.03
N PRO A 74 10.47 -14.38 -1.99
CA PRO A 74 10.60 -14.79 -3.39
C PRO A 74 11.53 -16.01 -3.55
N THR A 75 11.26 -16.85 -4.56
CA THR A 75 12.19 -17.93 -4.95
C THR A 75 13.23 -17.47 -5.96
N GLY A 76 12.99 -16.34 -6.63
CA GLY A 76 13.89 -15.68 -7.56
C GLY A 76 13.49 -14.25 -7.85
N GLY A 77 14.36 -13.52 -8.52
CA GLY A 77 14.17 -12.09 -8.80
C GLY A 77 14.50 -11.20 -7.61
N GLN A 78 14.24 -9.91 -7.76
CA GLN A 78 14.62 -8.88 -6.80
C GLN A 78 13.47 -7.91 -6.57
N VAL A 79 13.34 -7.43 -5.34
CA VAL A 79 12.44 -6.33 -4.98
C VAL A 79 13.27 -5.21 -4.37
N PHE A 80 13.05 -4.00 -4.88
CA PHE A 80 13.66 -2.78 -4.38
C PHE A 80 12.60 -1.89 -3.75
N PHE A 81 12.93 -1.28 -2.64
CA PHE A 81 12.12 -0.27 -1.98
C PHE A 81 12.99 0.96 -1.73
N GLU A 82 12.59 2.12 -2.28
CA GLU A 82 13.34 3.38 -2.24
C GLU A 82 14.82 3.22 -2.64
N GLY A 83 15.05 2.47 -3.73
CA GLY A 83 16.39 2.21 -4.27
C GLY A 83 17.20 1.15 -3.54
N GLN A 84 16.76 0.66 -2.38
CA GLN A 84 17.40 -0.42 -1.63
C GLN A 84 16.83 -1.79 -2.07
N GLU A 85 17.69 -2.75 -2.43
CA GLU A 85 17.24 -4.12 -2.62
C GLU A 85 16.88 -4.76 -1.28
N ILE A 86 15.57 -5.04 -1.10
CA ILE A 86 15.04 -5.59 0.15
C ILE A 86 15.08 -7.13 0.20
N THR A 87 15.28 -7.79 -0.92
CA THR A 87 15.46 -9.24 -1.05
C THR A 87 16.89 -9.69 -0.77
N ALA A 88 17.85 -8.78 -0.66
CA ALA A 88 19.25 -9.09 -0.38
C ALA A 88 19.43 -9.66 1.05
N LYS A 89 20.45 -10.53 1.22
CA LYS A 89 20.79 -11.09 2.52
C LYS A 89 21.20 -10.00 3.51
N GLY A 90 20.72 -10.10 4.75
CA GLY A 90 21.11 -9.19 5.85
C GLY A 90 20.29 -7.90 5.93
N VAL A 91 19.29 -7.71 5.08
CA VAL A 91 18.38 -6.57 5.17
C VAL A 91 17.50 -6.70 6.41
N ASP A 92 17.36 -5.62 7.16
CA ASP A 92 16.39 -5.54 8.26
C ASP A 92 14.96 -5.38 7.70
N VAL A 93 14.32 -6.53 7.48
CA VAL A 93 12.94 -6.61 6.95
C VAL A 93 11.94 -5.89 7.84
N ASN A 94 12.15 -5.85 9.15
CA ASN A 94 11.23 -5.18 10.07
C ASN A 94 11.29 -3.65 9.86
N ARG A 95 12.49 -3.12 9.62
CA ARG A 95 12.65 -1.70 9.26
C ARG A 95 11.95 -1.37 7.94
N VAL A 96 12.10 -2.19 6.91
CA VAL A 96 11.41 -2.01 5.62
C VAL A 96 9.89 -1.99 5.84
N ARG A 97 9.36 -2.94 6.58
CA ARG A 97 7.91 -3.05 6.85
C ARG A 97 7.33 -1.87 7.64
N THR A 98 8.13 -1.07 8.32
CA THR A 98 7.62 0.15 8.96
C THR A 98 7.14 1.19 7.94
N HIS A 99 7.69 1.15 6.72
CA HIS A 99 7.37 2.09 5.64
C HIS A 99 6.42 1.51 4.58
N LEU A 100 6.07 0.21 4.70
CA LEU A 100 5.12 -0.49 3.84
C LEU A 100 3.86 -0.87 4.64
N GLY A 101 2.83 -0.04 4.56
CA GLY A 101 1.54 -0.37 5.16
C GLY A 101 0.86 -1.49 4.37
N MET A 102 0.27 -2.47 5.07
CA MET A 102 -0.50 -3.52 4.41
C MET A 102 -1.86 -3.72 5.05
N VAL A 103 -2.88 -3.76 4.20
CA VAL A 103 -4.27 -4.03 4.56
C VAL A 103 -4.69 -5.32 3.85
N PHE A 104 -5.17 -6.28 4.61
CA PHE A 104 -5.54 -7.61 4.15
C PHE A 104 -7.05 -7.72 3.90
N GLN A 105 -7.46 -8.75 3.19
CA GLN A 105 -8.85 -9.14 3.01
C GLN A 105 -9.53 -9.41 4.37
N GLN A 106 -8.85 -10.10 5.29
CA GLN A 106 -9.28 -10.23 6.68
C GLN A 106 -8.73 -9.05 7.49
N PHE A 107 -9.52 -8.51 8.38
CA PHE A 107 -9.19 -7.29 9.14
C PHE A 107 -7.98 -7.47 10.07
N ASN A 108 -7.76 -8.68 10.57
CA ASN A 108 -6.63 -9.06 11.43
C ASN A 108 -6.48 -8.14 12.66
N LEU A 109 -7.60 -7.69 13.22
CA LEU A 109 -7.61 -6.92 14.46
C LEU A 109 -7.36 -7.83 15.65
N PHE A 110 -6.68 -7.30 16.66
CA PHE A 110 -6.54 -7.97 17.95
C PHE A 110 -7.88 -7.92 18.71
N PRO A 111 -8.60 -9.04 18.86
CA PRO A 111 -9.98 -9.03 19.39
C PRO A 111 -10.07 -8.63 20.86
N HIS A 112 -8.99 -8.78 21.61
CA HIS A 112 -8.86 -8.44 23.02
C HIS A 112 -8.40 -6.99 23.27
N LEU A 113 -8.17 -6.21 22.23
CA LEU A 113 -7.77 -4.82 22.30
C LEU A 113 -8.89 -3.92 21.74
N SER A 114 -9.11 -2.76 22.38
CA SER A 114 -10.01 -1.74 21.82
C SER A 114 -9.50 -1.23 20.47
N VAL A 115 -10.37 -0.58 19.70
CA VAL A 115 -10.07 0.05 18.40
C VAL A 115 -8.83 0.95 18.53
N LYS A 116 -8.81 1.86 19.49
CA LYS A 116 -7.66 2.73 19.76
C LYS A 116 -6.38 1.94 20.05
N LYS A 117 -6.45 0.91 20.90
CA LYS A 117 -5.29 0.09 21.24
C LYS A 117 -4.78 -0.72 20.04
N ASN A 118 -5.66 -1.16 19.13
CA ASN A 118 -5.27 -1.81 17.88
C ASN A 118 -4.41 -0.89 17.01
N VAL A 119 -4.71 0.41 16.95
CA VAL A 119 -3.94 1.39 16.19
C VAL A 119 -2.65 1.80 16.93
N MET A 120 -2.63 1.78 18.25
CA MET A 120 -1.46 2.18 19.05
C MET A 120 -0.37 1.13 19.10
N ILE A 121 -0.71 -0.16 19.09
CA ILE A 121 0.20 -1.24 19.49
C ILE A 121 1.48 -1.30 18.65
N ALA A 122 1.37 -1.18 17.32
CA ALA A 122 2.52 -1.20 16.43
C ALA A 122 3.42 0.03 16.63
N GLN A 123 2.84 1.21 16.81
CA GLN A 123 3.55 2.45 17.10
C GLN A 123 4.44 2.34 18.34
N GLN A 124 3.89 1.76 19.41
CA GLN A 124 4.62 1.59 20.68
C GLN A 124 5.67 0.48 20.61
N LYS A 125 5.33 -0.68 20.02
CA LYS A 125 6.21 -1.86 20.01
C LYS A 125 7.33 -1.72 18.98
N VAL A 126 7.04 -1.16 17.80
CA VAL A 126 7.98 -1.07 16.68
C VAL A 126 8.66 0.29 16.63
N LEU A 127 7.89 1.39 16.59
CA LEU A 127 8.42 2.76 16.50
C LEU A 127 8.87 3.34 17.85
N LYS A 128 8.61 2.63 18.95
CA LYS A 128 8.97 3.05 20.32
C LYS A 128 8.38 4.41 20.74
N ARG A 129 7.26 4.82 20.07
CA ARG A 129 6.54 6.04 20.46
C ARG A 129 6.00 5.94 21.89
N SER A 130 5.91 7.08 22.59
CA SER A 130 5.27 7.15 23.91
C SER A 130 3.79 6.75 23.81
N LYS A 131 3.20 6.44 24.95
CA LYS A 131 1.76 6.08 25.00
C LYS A 131 0.90 7.28 24.60
N GLU A 132 1.28 8.47 25.00
CA GLU A 132 0.60 9.73 24.74
C GLU A 132 0.66 10.07 23.24
N GLU A 133 1.85 9.99 22.64
CA GLU A 133 2.05 10.21 21.21
C GLU A 133 1.29 9.19 20.36
N ALA A 134 1.42 7.89 20.68
CA ALA A 134 0.71 6.85 19.97
C ALA A 134 -0.82 6.99 20.09
N ALA A 135 -1.32 7.45 21.25
CA ALA A 135 -2.74 7.71 21.46
C ALA A 135 -3.25 8.88 20.63
N LYS A 136 -2.48 9.97 20.55
CA LYS A 136 -2.80 11.14 19.74
C LYS A 136 -2.92 10.75 18.26
N ILE A 137 -1.89 10.11 17.71
CA ILE A 137 -1.87 9.64 16.32
C ILE A 137 -3.01 8.64 16.05
N ALA A 138 -3.28 7.72 16.99
CA ALA A 138 -4.38 6.77 16.84
C ALA A 138 -5.74 7.47 16.71
N VAL A 139 -6.00 8.51 17.50
CA VAL A 139 -7.23 9.29 17.41
C VAL A 139 -7.30 10.05 16.08
N GLU A 140 -6.20 10.65 15.64
CA GLU A 140 -6.12 11.35 14.36
C GLU A 140 -6.43 10.42 13.18
N GLU A 141 -5.79 9.25 13.13
CA GLU A 141 -6.00 8.29 12.02
C GLU A 141 -7.41 7.66 12.07
N LEU A 142 -7.94 7.36 13.26
CA LEU A 142 -9.32 6.89 13.41
C LEU A 142 -10.35 7.95 12.99
N THR A 143 -10.05 9.23 13.23
CA THR A 143 -10.91 10.34 12.78
C THR A 143 -10.92 10.44 11.26
N LYS A 144 -9.76 10.33 10.60
CA LYS A 144 -9.65 10.32 9.12
C LYS A 144 -10.50 9.23 8.46
N VAL A 145 -10.61 8.07 9.11
CA VAL A 145 -11.42 6.95 8.59
C VAL A 145 -12.88 6.97 9.13
N GLY A 146 -13.32 8.06 9.77
CA GLY A 146 -14.69 8.26 10.24
C GLY A 146 -15.08 7.39 11.45
N LEU A 147 -14.12 7.12 12.36
CA LEU A 147 -14.32 6.27 13.54
C LEU A 147 -14.01 6.97 14.88
N ALA A 148 -14.04 8.30 14.90
CA ALA A 148 -13.74 9.09 16.10
C ALA A 148 -14.59 8.69 17.33
N GLU A 149 -15.86 8.37 17.13
CA GLU A 149 -16.79 7.99 18.20
C GLU A 149 -16.69 6.51 18.62
N ARG A 150 -15.85 5.72 17.93
CA ARG A 150 -15.70 4.26 18.13
C ARG A 150 -14.36 3.86 18.74
N ILE A 151 -13.56 4.83 19.20
CA ILE A 151 -12.15 4.60 19.65
C ILE A 151 -12.03 3.63 20.82
N ASP A 152 -13.02 3.59 21.70
CA ASP A 152 -13.02 2.71 22.88
C ASP A 152 -13.78 1.39 22.68
N PHE A 153 -14.40 1.19 21.51
CA PHE A 153 -15.12 -0.03 21.16
C PHE A 153 -14.15 -1.21 20.97
N MET A 154 -14.67 -2.41 21.18
CA MET A 154 -13.98 -3.65 20.84
C MET A 154 -14.28 -4.04 19.38
N PRO A 155 -13.38 -4.77 18.69
CA PRO A 155 -13.64 -5.23 17.32
C PRO A 155 -14.99 -5.95 17.12
N SER A 156 -15.42 -6.74 18.11
CA SER A 156 -16.70 -7.45 18.07
C SER A 156 -17.95 -6.56 18.07
N GLN A 157 -17.79 -5.28 18.38
CA GLN A 157 -18.87 -4.29 18.41
C GLN A 157 -18.95 -3.49 17.09
N LEU A 158 -18.09 -3.80 16.13
CA LEU A 158 -17.97 -3.10 14.85
C LEU A 158 -18.49 -3.95 13.70
N SER A 159 -19.10 -3.30 12.69
CA SER A 159 -19.37 -3.95 11.41
C SER A 159 -18.08 -4.30 10.68
N GLY A 160 -18.12 -5.21 9.69
CA GLY A 160 -16.97 -5.58 8.89
C GLY A 160 -16.28 -4.38 8.22
N GLY A 161 -17.06 -3.46 7.63
CA GLY A 161 -16.52 -2.23 7.03
C GLY A 161 -15.86 -1.29 8.06
N GLN A 162 -16.40 -1.21 9.29
CA GLN A 162 -15.76 -0.47 10.37
C GLN A 162 -14.44 -1.14 10.80
N GLN A 163 -14.41 -2.47 10.94
CA GLN A 163 -13.19 -3.20 11.26
C GLN A 163 -12.11 -3.01 10.20
N GLN A 164 -12.48 -3.01 8.92
CA GLN A 164 -11.55 -2.74 7.82
C GLN A 164 -11.00 -1.31 7.88
N ARG A 165 -11.83 -0.32 8.18
CA ARG A 165 -11.36 1.05 8.37
C ARG A 165 -10.43 1.19 9.57
N VAL A 166 -10.62 0.43 10.66
CA VAL A 166 -9.62 0.34 11.75
C VAL A 166 -8.31 -0.27 11.26
N ALA A 167 -8.34 -1.32 10.41
CA ALA A 167 -7.13 -1.92 9.84
C ALA A 167 -6.36 -0.93 8.96
N ILE A 168 -7.08 -0.09 8.18
CA ILE A 168 -6.47 1.00 7.41
C ILE A 168 -5.84 2.04 8.34
N ALA A 169 -6.56 2.53 9.36
CA ALA A 169 -6.04 3.49 10.34
C ALA A 169 -4.79 2.95 11.07
N ARG A 170 -4.77 1.65 11.41
CA ARG A 170 -3.63 0.98 12.02
C ARG A 170 -2.40 1.00 11.11
N ALA A 171 -2.58 0.78 9.82
CA ALA A 171 -1.49 0.84 8.84
C ALA A 171 -0.98 2.28 8.67
N LEU A 172 -1.88 3.26 8.54
CA LEU A 172 -1.56 4.68 8.38
C LEU A 172 -0.81 5.27 9.58
N ALA A 173 -1.14 4.81 10.81
CA ALA A 173 -0.49 5.26 12.04
C ALA A 173 1.01 4.94 12.09
N MET A 174 1.50 4.02 11.25
CA MET A 174 2.93 3.75 11.09
C MET A 174 3.64 4.78 10.20
N ASN A 175 2.89 5.70 9.56
CA ASN A 175 3.37 6.69 8.60
C ASN A 175 4.07 6.03 7.39
N PRO A 176 3.38 5.12 6.67
CA PRO A 176 3.99 4.38 5.57
C PRO A 176 4.20 5.27 4.34
N HIS A 177 5.20 4.93 3.54
CA HIS A 177 5.46 5.58 2.23
C HIS A 177 4.65 4.94 1.10
N VAL A 178 4.27 3.67 1.26
CA VAL A 178 3.45 2.91 0.31
C VAL A 178 2.40 2.12 1.08
N MET A 179 1.17 2.11 0.57
CA MET A 179 0.07 1.28 1.08
C MET A 179 -0.22 0.14 0.11
N LEU A 180 -0.23 -1.07 0.63
CA LEU A 180 -0.56 -2.30 -0.08
C LEU A 180 -1.96 -2.77 0.35
N PHE A 181 -2.88 -2.95 -0.60
CA PHE A 181 -4.23 -3.43 -0.34
C PHE A 181 -4.44 -4.78 -1.01
N ASP A 182 -4.62 -5.84 -0.23
CA ASP A 182 -4.86 -7.21 -0.68
C ASP A 182 -6.35 -7.53 -0.55
N GLU A 183 -7.13 -7.23 -1.61
CA GLU A 183 -8.59 -7.47 -1.67
C GLU A 183 -9.36 -6.94 -0.44
N ALA A 184 -9.08 -5.72 -0.03
CA ALA A 184 -9.56 -5.12 1.22
C ALA A 184 -11.09 -5.02 1.35
N THR A 185 -11.86 -5.27 0.29
CA THR A 185 -13.33 -5.22 0.28
C THR A 185 -13.98 -6.60 0.09
N SER A 186 -13.23 -7.63 -0.29
CA SER A 186 -13.79 -8.93 -0.70
C SER A 186 -14.49 -9.71 0.43
N ALA A 187 -14.20 -9.40 1.70
CA ALA A 187 -14.84 -10.02 2.87
C ALA A 187 -16.01 -9.19 3.41
N LEU A 188 -16.47 -8.16 2.67
CA LEU A 188 -17.51 -7.23 3.13
C LEU A 188 -18.82 -7.42 2.37
N ASP A 189 -19.92 -7.16 3.06
CA ASP A 189 -21.21 -7.00 2.41
C ASP A 189 -21.19 -5.78 1.48
N PRO A 190 -21.89 -5.83 0.31
CA PRO A 190 -21.86 -4.76 -0.68
C PRO A 190 -22.18 -3.36 -0.14
N GLU A 191 -23.06 -3.26 0.86
CA GLU A 191 -23.43 -2.00 1.50
C GLU A 191 -22.25 -1.36 2.25
N LEU A 192 -21.34 -2.18 2.79
CA LEU A 192 -20.18 -1.73 3.58
C LEU A 192 -18.95 -1.40 2.73
N VAL A 193 -18.90 -1.91 1.50
CA VAL A 193 -17.79 -1.70 0.54
C VAL A 193 -17.59 -0.21 0.25
N ARG A 194 -18.69 0.54 0.08
CA ARG A 194 -18.67 1.96 -0.30
C ARG A 194 -17.85 2.83 0.66
N ASP A 195 -17.99 2.60 1.96
CA ASP A 195 -17.29 3.38 2.99
C ASP A 195 -15.79 3.12 2.97
N VAL A 196 -15.38 1.85 2.81
CA VAL A 196 -13.96 1.47 2.73
C VAL A 196 -13.32 2.04 1.47
N LEU A 197 -14.00 1.92 0.32
CA LEU A 197 -13.53 2.52 -0.94
C LEU A 197 -13.47 4.05 -0.84
N GLY A 198 -14.38 4.69 -0.07
CA GLY A 198 -14.33 6.13 0.23
C GLY A 198 -13.00 6.52 0.85
N VAL A 199 -12.60 5.85 1.92
CA VAL A 199 -11.30 6.08 2.58
C VAL A 199 -10.14 5.87 1.61
N MET A 200 -10.15 4.79 0.81
CA MET A 200 -9.09 4.52 -0.16
C MET A 200 -9.00 5.61 -1.26
N ARG A 201 -10.13 6.17 -1.71
CA ARG A 201 -10.16 7.32 -2.63
C ARG A 201 -9.53 8.57 -2.02
N ASP A 202 -9.83 8.84 -0.76
CA ASP A 202 -9.28 10.01 -0.06
C ASP A 202 -7.77 9.89 0.11
N LEU A 203 -7.24 8.68 0.37
CA LEU A 203 -5.81 8.40 0.38
C LEU A 203 -5.16 8.63 -0.99
N ALA A 204 -5.79 8.14 -2.06
CA ALA A 204 -5.31 8.34 -3.43
C ALA A 204 -5.26 9.85 -3.80
N ARG A 205 -6.32 10.60 -3.50
CA ARG A 205 -6.39 12.05 -3.70
C ARG A 205 -5.36 12.81 -2.86
N GLY A 206 -5.03 12.28 -1.68
CA GLY A 206 -3.98 12.80 -0.81
C GLY A 206 -2.55 12.51 -1.31
N GLY A 207 -2.38 11.84 -2.45
CA GLY A 207 -1.07 11.52 -3.03
C GLY A 207 -0.38 10.32 -2.42
N MET A 208 -1.11 9.46 -1.70
CA MET A 208 -0.56 8.20 -1.16
C MET A 208 -0.17 7.26 -2.31
N THR A 209 1.06 6.76 -2.28
CA THR A 209 1.49 5.69 -3.20
C THR A 209 0.81 4.39 -2.82
N MET A 210 0.13 3.74 -3.76
CA MET A 210 -0.67 2.56 -3.46
C MET A 210 -0.50 1.46 -4.52
N ILE A 211 -0.45 0.19 -4.06
CA ILE A 211 -0.63 -0.99 -4.90
C ILE A 211 -1.89 -1.70 -4.39
N VAL A 212 -2.89 -1.82 -5.24
CA VAL A 212 -4.23 -2.26 -4.86
C VAL A 212 -4.66 -3.47 -5.68
N VAL A 213 -4.77 -4.63 -5.04
CA VAL A 213 -5.46 -5.79 -5.60
C VAL A 213 -6.94 -5.65 -5.27
N THR A 214 -7.79 -5.60 -6.29
CA THR A 214 -9.24 -5.42 -6.11
C THR A 214 -10.03 -5.99 -7.28
N HIS A 215 -11.31 -6.27 -7.04
CA HIS A 215 -12.31 -6.59 -8.06
C HIS A 215 -13.28 -5.41 -8.31
N GLU A 216 -13.09 -4.29 -7.62
CA GLU A 216 -13.95 -3.11 -7.68
C GLU A 216 -13.59 -2.23 -8.90
N MET A 217 -14.16 -2.56 -10.07
CA MET A 217 -13.83 -1.88 -11.33
C MET A 217 -14.19 -0.39 -11.32
N GLY A 218 -15.27 -0.01 -10.61
CA GLY A 218 -15.67 1.40 -10.45
C GLY A 218 -14.61 2.21 -9.73
N PHE A 219 -14.07 1.66 -8.64
CA PHE A 219 -12.97 2.25 -7.89
C PHE A 219 -11.69 2.33 -8.74
N ALA A 220 -11.33 1.24 -9.43
CA ALA A 220 -10.14 1.22 -10.28
C ALA A 220 -10.18 2.33 -11.34
N ARG A 221 -11.32 2.52 -12.03
CA ARG A 221 -11.49 3.58 -13.03
C ARG A 221 -11.36 5.00 -12.47
N GLU A 222 -11.75 5.19 -11.21
CA GLU A 222 -11.75 6.51 -10.58
C GLU A 222 -10.35 6.92 -10.08
N VAL A 223 -9.56 5.98 -9.53
CA VAL A 223 -8.34 6.32 -8.80
C VAL A 223 -7.05 5.81 -9.42
N ALA A 224 -7.09 4.80 -10.31
CA ALA A 224 -5.89 4.19 -10.84
C ALA A 224 -5.12 5.18 -11.72
N SER A 225 -3.84 5.38 -11.42
CA SER A 225 -2.89 5.99 -12.33
C SER A 225 -2.52 5.01 -13.45
N ARG A 226 -2.46 3.72 -13.10
CA ARG A 226 -2.15 2.61 -14.00
C ARG A 226 -2.84 1.34 -13.51
N VAL A 227 -3.27 0.52 -14.47
CA VAL A 227 -3.81 -0.81 -14.22
C VAL A 227 -2.86 -1.83 -14.83
N ILE A 228 -2.50 -2.86 -14.06
CA ILE A 228 -1.77 -4.02 -14.55
C ILE A 228 -2.66 -5.26 -14.45
N PHE A 229 -2.46 -6.21 -15.34
CA PHE A 229 -3.20 -7.46 -15.35
C PHE A 229 -2.22 -8.62 -15.15
N ILE A 230 -2.44 -9.42 -14.09
CA ILE A 230 -1.63 -10.62 -13.82
C ILE A 230 -2.45 -11.84 -14.21
N ASP A 231 -1.87 -12.65 -15.09
CA ASP A 231 -2.42 -13.94 -15.47
C ASP A 231 -1.30 -14.98 -15.54
N GLU A 232 -1.56 -16.19 -15.07
CA GLU A 232 -0.60 -17.30 -15.00
C GLU A 232 0.79 -16.92 -14.44
N GLY A 233 0.83 -15.96 -13.51
CA GLY A 233 2.05 -15.52 -12.83
C GLY A 233 2.96 -14.57 -13.62
N VAL A 234 2.42 -13.92 -14.65
CA VAL A 234 3.08 -12.85 -15.44
C VAL A 234 2.22 -11.59 -15.52
N VAL A 235 2.83 -10.44 -15.82
CA VAL A 235 2.15 -9.14 -16.04
C VAL A 235 2.01 -8.89 -17.52
#